data_3aa27d61530acbe437a3b23552dfa56f
#
_entry.id   3aa27d61530acbe437a3b23552dfa56f
#
_cell.length_a   1.000
_cell.length_b   1.000
_cell.length_c   1.000
_cell.angle_alpha   90.00
_cell.angle_beta   90.00
_cell.angle_gamma   90.00
#
_symmetry.space_group_name_H-M   'P 1'
#
loop_
_entity.id
_entity.type
_entity.pdbx_description
1 polymer ?
#
loop_
_entity_poly.entity_id
_entity_poly.type
_entity_poly.pdbx_seq_one_letter_code
_entity_poly.pdbx_strand_id
1 'polypeptide(L)'
;MKSSARASLLFAAAALMGFAALTNAFIGVPHLQEDLVEIQVRPTLLRAVSVGMQFGAYAMFAFTLIVLHAGTRAARGEATARLPLAFIAILYAAFGVAAFVAMGSPHALGYAAAGVAIGIAAALPER
;
A
#
# COMPACT_ATOMS: atom_id res chain seq x y z
N MET A 1 -24.77 -10.61 -0.36
CA MET A 1 -24.15 -10.45 0.95
C MET A 1 -22.65 -10.70 0.94
N LYS A 2 -22.16 -11.80 0.35
CA LYS A 2 -20.72 -12.06 0.25
C LYS A 2 -19.97 -11.04 -0.60
N SER A 3 -20.59 -10.51 -1.67
CA SER A 3 -20.02 -9.43 -2.48
C SER A 3 -19.90 -8.11 -1.69
N SER A 4 -20.82 -7.85 -0.76
CA SER A 4 -20.75 -6.66 0.11
C SER A 4 -19.59 -6.72 1.09
N ALA A 5 -19.32 -7.87 1.73
CA ALA A 5 -18.18 -8.06 2.62
C ALA A 5 -16.86 -7.90 1.86
N ARG A 6 -16.77 -8.48 0.67
CA ARG A 6 -15.60 -8.36 -0.20
C ARG A 6 -15.35 -6.91 -0.60
N ALA A 7 -16.39 -6.21 -1.05
CA ALA A 7 -16.30 -4.80 -1.39
C ALA A 7 -15.86 -3.94 -0.20
N SER A 8 -16.44 -4.18 0.98
CA SER A 8 -16.10 -3.46 2.20
C SER A 8 -14.63 -3.64 2.60
N LEU A 9 -14.11 -4.86 2.50
CA LEU A 9 -12.69 -5.14 2.77
C LEU A 9 -11.78 -4.41 1.78
N LEU A 10 -12.12 -4.42 0.49
CA LEU A 10 -11.31 -3.76 -0.53
C LEU A 10 -11.36 -2.23 -0.38
N PHE A 11 -12.51 -1.64 -0.05
CA PHE A 11 -12.60 -0.21 0.22
C PHE A 11 -11.85 0.19 1.48
N ALA A 12 -11.94 -0.60 2.54
CA ALA A 12 -11.18 -0.34 3.76
C ALA A 12 -9.67 -0.42 3.51
N ALA A 13 -9.23 -1.44 2.77
CA ALA A 13 -7.83 -1.56 2.37
C ALA A 13 -7.38 -0.39 1.50
N ALA A 14 -8.17 0.01 0.51
CA ALA A 14 -7.87 1.16 -0.35
C ALA A 14 -7.79 2.47 0.44
N ALA A 15 -8.64 2.66 1.44
CA ALA A 15 -8.58 3.82 2.33
C ALA A 15 -7.28 3.85 3.15
N LEU A 16 -6.89 2.72 3.74
CA LEU A 16 -5.61 2.61 4.46
C LEU A 16 -4.42 2.85 3.52
N MET A 17 -4.43 2.23 2.36
CA MET A 17 -3.37 2.39 1.36
C MET A 17 -3.28 3.82 0.84
N GLY A 18 -4.41 4.46 0.56
CA GLY A 18 -4.47 5.85 0.10
C GLY A 18 -3.94 6.81 1.17
N PHE A 19 -4.36 6.62 2.41
CA PHE A 19 -3.85 7.41 3.53
C PHE A 19 -2.33 7.22 3.68
N ALA A 20 -1.84 5.98 3.63
CA ALA A 20 -0.42 5.67 3.70
C ALA A 20 0.36 6.27 2.51
N ALA A 21 -0.20 6.22 1.30
CA ALA A 21 0.41 6.80 0.12
C ALA A 21 0.54 8.33 0.23
N LEU A 22 -0.51 9.00 0.67
CA LEU A 22 -0.50 10.46 0.88
C LEU A 22 0.49 10.86 1.98
N THR A 23 0.48 10.15 3.10
CA THR A 23 1.40 10.40 4.21
C THR A 23 2.85 10.18 3.78
N ASN A 24 3.12 9.11 3.07
CA ASN A 24 4.46 8.81 2.56
C ASN A 24 4.94 9.87 1.57
N ALA A 25 4.10 10.26 0.61
CA ALA A 25 4.48 11.20 -0.44
C ALA A 25 4.70 12.63 0.09
N PHE A 26 3.83 13.12 0.98
CA PHE A 26 3.84 14.51 1.42
C PHE A 26 4.54 14.75 2.76
N ILE A 27 4.74 13.73 3.57
CA ILE A 27 5.40 13.83 4.87
C ILE A 27 6.65 12.97 4.92
N GLY A 28 6.51 11.67 4.66
CA GLY A 28 7.61 10.70 4.84
C GLY A 28 8.79 10.96 3.91
N VAL A 29 8.54 11.09 2.61
CA VAL A 29 9.60 11.31 1.61
C VAL A 29 10.30 12.66 1.82
N PRO A 30 9.59 13.80 1.95
CA PRO A 30 10.26 15.07 2.21
C PRO A 30 11.09 15.06 3.50
N HIS A 31 10.58 14.49 4.57
CA HIS A 31 11.28 14.42 5.84
C HIS A 31 12.55 13.57 5.75
N LEU A 32 12.48 12.42 5.09
CA LEU A 32 13.66 11.58 4.86
C LEU A 32 14.70 12.28 3.96
N GLN A 33 14.26 13.04 2.96
CA GLN A 33 15.17 13.84 2.13
C GLN A 33 15.89 14.91 2.95
N GLU A 34 15.19 15.59 3.87
CA GLU A 34 15.79 16.56 4.79
C GLU A 34 16.85 15.90 5.67
N ASP A 35 16.54 14.74 6.27
CA ASP A 35 17.46 13.99 7.11
C ASP A 35 18.73 13.58 6.33
N LEU A 36 18.58 13.13 5.09
CA LEU A 36 19.69 12.76 4.23
C LEU A 36 20.59 13.96 3.89
N VAL A 37 20.01 15.12 3.68
CA VAL A 37 20.77 16.37 3.47
C VAL A 37 21.53 16.75 4.74
N GLU A 38 20.91 16.66 5.90
CA GLU A 38 21.50 17.00 7.19
C GLU A 38 22.73 16.15 7.50
N ILE A 39 22.70 14.86 7.20
CA ILE A 39 23.86 13.95 7.38
C ILE A 39 24.88 14.03 6.25
N GLN A 40 24.75 15.00 5.35
CA GLN A 40 25.68 15.27 4.26
C GLN A 40 25.92 14.10 3.29
N VAL A 41 24.85 13.42 2.92
CA VAL A 41 24.91 12.37 1.91
C VAL A 41 25.36 12.96 0.57
N ARG A 42 26.23 12.22 -0.13
CA ARG A 42 26.73 12.67 -1.45
C ARG A 42 25.56 13.02 -2.40
N PRO A 43 25.65 14.12 -3.16
CA PRO A 43 24.55 14.56 -4.04
C PRO A 43 24.07 13.50 -5.03
N THR A 44 24.97 12.69 -5.57
CA THR A 44 24.63 11.60 -6.49
C THR A 44 23.77 10.54 -5.81
N LEU A 45 24.15 10.14 -4.58
CA LEU A 45 23.40 9.17 -3.80
C LEU A 45 22.04 9.74 -3.37
N LEU A 46 22.01 11.00 -2.95
CA LEU A 46 20.77 11.68 -2.59
C LEU A 46 19.77 11.68 -3.74
N ARG A 47 20.23 11.97 -4.98
CA ARG A 47 19.37 11.93 -6.17
C ARG A 47 18.85 10.54 -6.45
N ALA A 48 19.72 9.53 -6.39
CA ALA A 48 19.34 8.14 -6.64
C ALA A 48 18.28 7.65 -5.64
N VAL A 49 18.49 7.92 -4.37
CA VAL A 49 17.54 7.56 -3.29
C VAL A 49 16.23 8.33 -3.47
N SER A 50 16.29 9.61 -3.79
CA SER A 50 15.10 10.45 -4.01
C SER A 50 14.25 9.95 -5.18
N VAL A 51 14.87 9.55 -6.29
CA VAL A 51 14.16 8.95 -7.42
C VAL A 51 13.48 7.64 -7.02
N GLY A 52 14.18 6.79 -6.27
CA GLY A 52 13.62 5.55 -5.76
C GLY A 52 12.41 5.78 -4.82
N MET A 53 12.52 6.76 -3.93
CA MET A 53 11.41 7.13 -3.04
C MET A 53 10.20 7.66 -3.80
N GLN A 54 10.42 8.49 -4.82
CA GLN A 54 9.34 8.99 -5.68
C GLN A 54 8.68 7.87 -6.46
N PHE A 55 9.46 6.94 -7.01
CA PHE A 55 8.91 5.76 -7.67
C PHE A 55 8.05 4.94 -6.70
N GLY A 56 8.52 4.73 -5.47
CA GLY A 56 7.76 4.05 -4.42
C GLY A 56 6.43 4.74 -4.13
N ALA A 57 6.42 6.08 -4.03
CA ALA A 57 5.20 6.85 -3.82
C ALA A 57 4.20 6.68 -4.98
N TYR A 58 4.66 6.78 -6.22
CA TYR A 58 3.80 6.54 -7.39
C TYR A 58 3.26 5.12 -7.42
N ALA A 59 4.09 4.13 -7.10
CA ALA A 59 3.65 2.74 -7.01
C ALA A 59 2.56 2.54 -5.96
N MET A 60 2.69 3.17 -4.80
CA MET A 60 1.66 3.12 -3.75
C MET A 60 0.32 3.69 -4.23
N PHE A 61 0.33 4.81 -4.94
CA PHE A 61 -0.89 5.37 -5.55
C PHE A 61 -1.48 4.44 -6.59
N ALA A 62 -0.66 3.86 -7.46
CA ALA A 62 -1.11 2.91 -8.48
C ALA A 62 -1.77 1.68 -7.85
N PHE A 63 -1.15 1.08 -6.84
CA PHE A 63 -1.72 -0.06 -6.13
C PHE A 63 -3.03 0.30 -5.42
N THR A 64 -3.10 1.49 -4.82
CA THR A 64 -4.34 1.99 -4.20
C THR A 64 -5.48 2.07 -5.22
N LEU A 65 -5.21 2.60 -6.40
CA LEU A 65 -6.21 2.71 -7.47
C LEU A 65 -6.66 1.33 -7.99
N ILE A 66 -5.75 0.36 -8.08
CA ILE A 66 -6.07 -1.02 -8.47
C ILE A 66 -7.02 -1.65 -7.45
N VAL A 67 -6.73 -1.51 -6.17
CA VAL A 67 -7.57 -2.06 -5.10
C VAL A 67 -8.93 -1.35 -5.04
N LEU A 68 -8.94 -0.02 -5.19
CA LEU A 68 -10.17 0.75 -5.25
C LEU A 68 -11.05 0.33 -6.43
N HIS A 69 -10.46 0.15 -7.60
CA HIS A 69 -11.16 -0.35 -8.78
C HIS A 69 -11.75 -1.74 -8.53
N ALA A 70 -10.98 -2.64 -7.93
CA ALA A 70 -11.47 -3.97 -7.55
C ALA A 70 -12.65 -3.88 -6.57
N GLY A 71 -12.58 -2.95 -5.61
CA GLY A 71 -13.68 -2.68 -4.68
C GLY A 71 -14.96 -2.24 -5.39
N THR A 72 -14.85 -1.34 -6.36
CA THR A 72 -16.02 -0.90 -7.14
C THR A 72 -16.62 -2.03 -7.97
N ARG A 73 -15.80 -2.87 -8.55
CA ARG A 73 -16.28 -4.07 -9.27
C ARG A 73 -16.99 -5.04 -8.34
N ALA A 74 -16.39 -5.33 -7.19
CA ALA A 74 -16.99 -6.19 -6.18
C ALA A 74 -18.33 -5.65 -5.69
N ALA A 75 -18.47 -4.33 -5.51
CA ALA A 75 -19.72 -3.69 -5.11
C ALA A 75 -20.82 -3.85 -6.16
N ARG A 76 -20.45 -3.97 -7.44
CA ARG A 76 -21.39 -4.24 -8.55
C ARG A 76 -21.68 -5.73 -8.75
N GLY A 77 -21.10 -6.60 -7.93
CA GLY A 77 -21.22 -8.05 -8.11
C GLY A 77 -20.41 -8.59 -9.29
N GLU A 78 -19.47 -7.82 -9.82
CA GLU A 78 -18.63 -8.22 -10.95
C GLU A 78 -17.41 -9.01 -10.46
N ALA A 79 -16.87 -9.86 -11.34
CA ALA A 79 -15.63 -10.60 -11.06
C ALA A 79 -14.45 -9.62 -10.91
N THR A 80 -13.56 -9.93 -9.98
CA THR A 80 -12.31 -9.18 -9.74
C THR A 80 -11.11 -10.04 -10.08
N ALA A 81 -10.04 -9.42 -10.57
CA ALA A 81 -8.80 -10.11 -10.88
C ALA A 81 -8.10 -10.51 -9.57
N ARG A 82 -8.11 -11.80 -9.26
CA ARG A 82 -7.56 -12.33 -7.99
C ARG A 82 -6.04 -12.27 -7.95
N LEU A 83 -5.39 -12.56 -9.07
CA LEU A 83 -3.94 -12.64 -9.10
C LEU A 83 -3.26 -11.30 -8.78
N PRO A 84 -3.62 -10.17 -9.40
CA PRO A 84 -3.09 -8.86 -9.00
C PRO A 84 -3.37 -8.52 -7.53
N LEU A 85 -4.56 -8.83 -7.03
CA LEU A 85 -4.90 -8.60 -5.63
C LEU A 85 -4.04 -9.45 -4.70
N ALA A 86 -3.78 -10.69 -5.03
CA ALA A 86 -2.91 -11.58 -4.24
C ALA A 86 -1.48 -11.04 -4.19
N PHE A 87 -0.92 -10.56 -5.29
CA PHE A 87 0.41 -9.95 -5.31
C PHE A 87 0.48 -8.69 -4.46
N ILE A 88 -0.51 -7.81 -4.56
CA ILE A 88 -0.58 -6.60 -3.75
C ILE A 88 -0.70 -6.96 -2.27
N ALA A 89 -1.55 -7.95 -1.93
CA ALA A 89 -1.72 -8.43 -0.57
C ALA A 89 -0.40 -8.92 0.05
N ILE A 90 0.32 -9.76 -0.69
CA ILE A 90 1.62 -10.29 -0.25
C ILE A 90 2.64 -9.16 -0.09
N LEU A 91 2.71 -8.25 -1.06
CA LEU A 91 3.63 -7.12 -1.02
C LEU A 91 3.40 -6.25 0.22
N TYR A 92 2.16 -5.85 0.47
CA TYR A 92 1.84 -5.00 1.60
C TYR A 92 1.99 -5.71 2.94
N ALA A 93 1.57 -6.96 3.05
CA ALA A 93 1.73 -7.74 4.27
C ALA A 93 3.21 -7.97 4.60
N ALA A 94 4.00 -8.41 3.64
CA ALA A 94 5.43 -8.64 3.80
C ALA A 94 6.19 -7.36 4.13
N PHE A 95 5.91 -6.27 3.40
CA PHE A 95 6.52 -4.96 3.66
C PHE A 95 6.15 -4.45 5.05
N GLY A 96 4.88 -4.54 5.43
CA GLY A 96 4.41 -4.07 6.74
C GLY A 96 5.09 -4.82 7.90
N VAL A 97 5.21 -6.13 7.80
CA VAL A 97 5.89 -6.96 8.81
C VAL A 97 7.39 -6.65 8.84
N ALA A 98 8.04 -6.60 7.68
CA ALA A 98 9.47 -6.31 7.59
C ALA A 98 9.82 -4.91 8.13
N ALA A 99 9.02 -3.91 7.78
CA ALA A 99 9.21 -2.55 8.26
C ALA A 99 8.96 -2.43 9.78
N PHE A 100 7.97 -3.14 10.31
CA PHE A 100 7.71 -3.19 11.75
C PHE A 100 8.90 -3.81 12.49
N VAL A 101 9.42 -4.94 12.00
CA VAL A 101 10.58 -5.61 12.62
C VAL A 101 11.83 -4.74 12.56
N ALA A 102 12.07 -4.06 11.42
CA ALA A 102 13.26 -3.24 11.22
C ALA A 102 13.22 -1.92 11.98
N MET A 103 12.06 -1.27 12.04
CA MET A 103 11.94 0.10 12.54
C MET A 103 11.18 0.21 13.87
N GLY A 104 10.46 -0.83 14.27
CA GLY A 104 9.64 -0.82 15.48
C GLY A 104 8.47 0.17 15.42
N SER A 105 8.16 0.72 14.25
CA SER A 105 7.11 1.73 14.08
C SER A 105 5.72 1.09 13.98
N PRO A 106 4.75 1.51 14.81
CA PRO A 106 3.36 1.03 14.71
C PRO A 106 2.70 1.33 13.35
N HIS A 107 3.13 2.37 12.66
CA HIS A 107 2.61 2.74 11.34
C HIS A 107 2.80 1.64 10.30
N ALA A 108 3.87 0.85 10.42
CA ALA A 108 4.13 -0.27 9.53
C ALA A 108 3.04 -1.35 9.61
N LEU A 109 2.37 -1.50 10.74
CA LEU A 109 1.26 -2.46 10.90
C LEU A 109 0.05 -2.09 10.05
N GLY A 110 -0.12 -0.80 9.69
CA GLY A 110 -1.16 -0.36 8.76
C GLY A 110 -0.99 -0.98 7.37
N TYR A 111 0.24 -1.11 6.88
CA TYR A 111 0.53 -1.81 5.62
C TYR A 111 0.19 -3.30 5.71
N ALA A 112 0.58 -3.94 6.81
CA ALA A 112 0.26 -5.35 7.04
C ALA A 112 -1.26 -5.58 7.12
N ALA A 113 -1.98 -4.71 7.81
CA ALA A 113 -3.44 -4.78 7.93
C ALA A 113 -4.12 -4.63 6.55
N ALA A 114 -3.67 -3.68 5.73
CA ALA A 114 -4.16 -3.54 4.36
C ALA A 114 -3.92 -4.80 3.52
N GLY A 115 -2.71 -5.36 3.59
CA GLY A 115 -2.35 -6.58 2.91
C GLY A 115 -3.22 -7.76 3.32
N VAL A 116 -3.47 -7.94 4.60
CA VAL A 116 -4.35 -9.00 5.14
C VAL A 116 -5.79 -8.82 4.64
N ALA A 117 -6.31 -7.59 4.68
CA ALA A 117 -7.67 -7.30 4.21
C ALA A 117 -7.84 -7.63 2.72
N ILE A 118 -6.86 -7.26 1.88
CA ILE A 118 -6.88 -7.59 0.46
C ILE A 118 -6.79 -9.11 0.26
N GLY A 119 -5.94 -9.80 1.01
CA GLY A 119 -5.78 -11.24 0.94
C GLY A 119 -7.07 -11.98 1.28
N ILE A 120 -7.75 -11.57 2.34
CA ILE A 120 -9.05 -12.12 2.71
C ILE A 120 -10.07 -11.86 1.60
N ALA A 121 -10.14 -10.63 1.08
CA ALA A 121 -11.05 -10.29 0.00
C ALA A 121 -10.80 -11.11 -1.26
N ALA A 122 -9.53 -11.34 -1.62
CA ALA A 122 -9.16 -12.18 -2.76
C ALA A 122 -9.53 -13.66 -2.57
N ALA A 123 -9.51 -14.15 -1.33
CA ALA A 123 -9.86 -15.52 -1.00
C ALA A 123 -11.38 -15.75 -0.93
N LEU A 124 -12.18 -14.71 -0.70
CA LEU A 124 -13.63 -14.85 -0.63
C LEU A 124 -14.20 -15.31 -1.98
N PRO A 125 -15.17 -16.24 -1.97
CA PRO A 125 -15.77 -16.70 -3.21
C PRO A 125 -16.54 -15.59 -3.91
N GLU A 126 -16.44 -15.56 -5.24
CA GLU A 126 -17.26 -14.72 -6.11
C GLU A 126 -18.60 -15.39 -6.37
N ARG A 127 -19.65 -14.64 -6.19
CA ARG A 127 -21.01 -15.08 -6.55
C ARG A 127 -21.76 -13.95 -7.20
#